data_b4e432cc97da2b1941473f8536a1403a
#
_entry.id   b4e432cc97da2b1941473f8536a1403a
#
_cell.length_a   1.000
_cell.length_b   1.000
_cell.length_c   1.000
_cell.angle_alpha   90.00
_cell.angle_beta   90.00
_cell.angle_gamma   90.00
#
_symmetry.space_group_name_H-M   'P 1'
#
loop_
_entity.id
_entity.type
_entity.pdbx_description
1 polymer ?
#
loop_
_entity_poly.entity_id
_entity_poly.type
_entity_poly.pdbx_seq_one_letter_code
_entity_poly.pdbx_strand_id
1 'polypeptide(L)'
;MTSSQREHNYRDLREAVIDVMLAAGDLGLDSFDRLLDKTAAEIDDRDAHAGARQNASFGSTRQLHHNDSELVLEIVWDLVRQGILTFGAPNLGLPWLRLSRFGDFALRKAPHRFHSNTGFLQALQSDAADISPDAVVYLREAVTAFYTDCLLSTCVMLSIAAESEFLRLLNVAKNSKAYGRYFSRIGEGLHIAEQVAQFKEAIKPLLAMLPKSATDELEHNLNTIQSVMRTARNESGHPSGALPPSRDQVYLYLQLFIPFAEQAMRLREELKESAYPRLVQMH
;
A
#
# COMPACT_ATOMS: atom_id res chain seq x y z
N MET A 1 -22.72 37.41 10.48
CA MET A 1 -21.31 37.16 10.10
C MET A 1 -21.12 35.65 10.20
N THR A 2 -21.27 34.95 9.11
CA THR A 2 -21.07 33.50 9.04
C THR A 2 -19.58 33.21 9.17
N SER A 3 -19.18 32.53 10.25
CA SER A 3 -17.86 31.98 10.40
C SER A 3 -17.63 31.08 9.15
N SER A 4 -16.70 31.47 8.31
CA SER A 4 -16.26 30.64 7.20
C SER A 4 -15.56 29.39 7.77
N GLN A 5 -16.34 28.34 8.04
CA GLN A 5 -15.75 27.04 8.34
C GLN A 5 -14.99 26.59 7.09
N ARG A 6 -13.75 26.16 7.29
CA ARG A 6 -12.90 25.63 6.22
C ARG A 6 -13.49 24.32 5.72
N GLU A 7 -13.64 24.18 4.42
CA GLU A 7 -13.94 22.89 3.80
C GLU A 7 -12.68 22.00 3.83
N HIS A 8 -12.88 20.72 4.12
CA HIS A 8 -11.83 19.74 4.22
C HIS A 8 -11.83 18.83 2.96
N ASN A 9 -10.67 18.32 2.61
CA ASN A 9 -10.58 17.39 1.49
C ASN A 9 -10.98 15.96 1.93
N TYR A 10 -11.28 15.10 0.94
CA TYR A 10 -11.66 13.72 1.15
C TYR A 10 -10.69 12.95 2.04
N ARG A 11 -9.38 13.18 1.88
CA ARG A 11 -8.35 12.47 2.63
C ARG A 11 -8.40 12.80 4.12
N ASP A 12 -8.44 14.09 4.45
CA ASP A 12 -8.42 14.54 5.85
C ASP A 12 -9.66 14.05 6.60
N LEU A 13 -10.83 14.15 5.97
CA LEU A 13 -12.09 13.61 6.53
C LEU A 13 -12.07 12.10 6.67
N ARG A 14 -11.52 11.38 5.68
CA ARG A 14 -11.44 9.93 5.73
C ARG A 14 -10.52 9.45 6.86
N GLU A 15 -9.39 10.08 7.06
CA GLU A 15 -8.49 9.80 8.18
C GLU A 15 -9.19 10.07 9.52
N ALA A 16 -9.92 11.18 9.65
CA ALA A 16 -10.69 11.49 10.86
C ALA A 16 -11.79 10.45 11.13
N VAL A 17 -12.55 10.04 10.12
CA VAL A 17 -13.55 8.97 10.24
C VAL A 17 -12.92 7.67 10.72
N ILE A 18 -11.77 7.28 10.17
CA ILE A 18 -11.05 6.07 10.58
C ILE A 18 -10.63 6.16 12.04
N ASP A 19 -10.05 7.28 12.49
CA ASP A 19 -9.61 7.45 13.87
C ASP A 19 -10.80 7.42 14.85
N VAL A 20 -11.91 8.05 14.49
CA VAL A 20 -13.16 7.99 15.25
C VAL A 20 -13.66 6.54 15.37
N MET A 21 -13.62 5.77 14.29
CA MET A 21 -14.06 4.38 14.30
C MET A 21 -13.11 3.45 15.10
N LEU A 22 -11.80 3.71 15.04
CA LEU A 22 -10.81 3.03 15.87
C LEU A 22 -11.03 3.31 17.36
N ALA A 23 -11.33 4.55 17.70
CA ALA A 23 -11.63 4.97 19.08
C ALA A 23 -12.96 4.45 19.60
N ALA A 24 -13.94 4.19 18.73
CA ALA A 24 -15.25 3.63 19.10
C ALA A 24 -15.16 2.16 19.58
N GLY A 25 -14.09 1.45 19.24
CA GLY A 25 -13.85 0.06 19.64
C GLY A 25 -14.84 -0.94 19.04
N ASP A 26 -14.98 -2.09 19.68
CA ASP A 26 -15.75 -3.24 19.15
C ASP A 26 -17.26 -2.99 19.04
N LEU A 27 -17.80 -2.13 19.88
CA LEU A 27 -19.22 -1.78 19.87
C LEU A 27 -19.57 -0.86 18.71
N GLY A 28 -18.60 -0.05 18.21
CA GLY A 28 -18.84 0.94 17.17
C GLY A 28 -19.68 2.14 17.62
N LEU A 29 -20.37 2.74 16.67
CA LEU A 29 -21.25 3.89 16.88
C LEU A 29 -22.72 3.55 16.60
N ASP A 30 -23.60 4.09 17.42
CA ASP A 30 -25.04 3.79 17.40
C ASP A 30 -25.81 4.61 16.33
N SER A 31 -25.20 5.64 15.76
CA SER A 31 -25.83 6.46 14.74
C SER A 31 -24.80 7.16 13.84
N PHE A 32 -25.28 7.57 12.67
CA PHE A 32 -24.50 8.40 11.75
C PHE A 32 -24.29 9.81 12.31
N ASP A 33 -25.28 10.38 12.99
CA ASP A 33 -25.16 11.69 13.62
C ASP A 33 -24.02 11.72 14.63
N ARG A 34 -23.89 10.64 15.43
CA ARG A 34 -22.78 10.53 16.39
C ARG A 34 -21.43 10.38 15.70
N LEU A 35 -21.38 9.77 14.53
CA LEU A 35 -20.16 9.75 13.71
C LEU A 35 -19.81 11.15 13.23
N LEU A 36 -20.79 11.93 12.72
CA LEU A 36 -20.56 13.31 12.28
C LEU A 36 -20.05 14.18 13.43
N ASP A 37 -20.69 14.12 14.60
CA ASP A 37 -20.27 14.89 15.79
C ASP A 37 -18.84 14.57 16.22
N LYS A 38 -18.49 13.29 16.24
CA LYS A 38 -17.13 12.84 16.61
C LYS A 38 -16.10 13.21 15.54
N THR A 39 -16.46 13.10 14.27
CA THR A 39 -15.58 13.50 13.16
C THR A 39 -15.35 15.01 13.18
N ALA A 40 -16.38 15.81 13.48
CA ALA A 40 -16.22 17.25 13.68
C ALA A 40 -15.24 17.57 14.81
N ALA A 41 -15.34 16.86 15.93
CA ALA A 41 -14.44 17.05 17.07
C ALA A 41 -12.99 16.67 16.70
N GLU A 42 -12.79 15.56 16.00
CA GLU A 42 -11.47 15.09 15.56
C GLU A 42 -10.80 16.08 14.59
N ILE A 43 -11.56 16.58 13.61
CA ILE A 43 -11.07 17.61 12.66
C ILE A 43 -10.71 18.90 13.39
N ASP A 44 -11.54 19.35 14.32
CA ASP A 44 -11.27 20.52 15.13
C ASP A 44 -9.97 20.40 15.93
N ASP A 45 -9.73 19.23 16.53
CA ASP A 45 -8.51 18.96 17.29
C ASP A 45 -7.26 18.95 16.37
N ARG A 46 -7.37 18.39 15.17
CA ARG A 46 -6.29 18.41 14.16
C ARG A 46 -5.98 19.83 13.68
N ASP A 47 -6.99 20.61 13.37
CA ASP A 47 -6.84 22.03 12.97
C ASP A 47 -6.21 22.87 14.06
N ALA A 48 -6.56 22.62 15.32
CA ALA A 48 -5.96 23.30 16.47
C ALA A 48 -4.46 22.97 16.60
N HIS A 49 -4.08 21.70 16.44
CA HIS A 49 -2.66 21.28 16.48
C HIS A 49 -1.86 21.80 15.28
N ALA A 50 -2.48 21.94 14.11
CA ALA A 50 -1.85 22.53 12.93
C ALA A 50 -1.70 24.06 12.99
N GLY A 51 -2.16 24.72 14.06
CA GLY A 51 -2.10 26.18 14.21
C GLY A 51 -3.07 26.94 13.28
N ALA A 52 -4.01 26.23 12.64
CA ALA A 52 -4.95 26.80 11.70
C ALA A 52 -6.08 27.61 12.37
N ARG A 53 -6.22 27.55 13.70
CA ARG A 53 -7.21 28.30 14.48
C ARG A 53 -6.63 29.52 15.17
N GLN A 54 -6.98 30.68 14.67
CA GLN A 54 -6.63 31.92 15.36
C GLN A 54 -7.73 32.44 16.29
N ASN A 55 -8.96 31.93 16.31
CA ASN A 55 -10.04 32.41 17.18
C ASN A 55 -11.10 31.32 17.45
N ALA A 56 -10.84 30.36 18.31
CA ALA A 56 -11.89 29.48 18.81
C ALA A 56 -12.73 30.17 19.87
N SER A 57 -13.97 30.52 19.56
CA SER A 57 -14.97 30.95 20.54
C SER A 57 -15.40 29.75 21.39
N PHE A 58 -15.20 29.81 22.69
CA PHE A 58 -15.71 28.83 23.65
C PHE A 58 -17.25 28.79 23.54
N GLY A 59 -17.81 27.66 23.08
CA GLY A 59 -19.25 27.42 23.18
C GLY A 59 -20.02 27.16 21.87
N SER A 60 -19.42 27.15 20.69
CA SER A 60 -20.12 26.75 19.45
C SER A 60 -20.25 25.24 19.36
N THR A 61 -21.48 24.75 19.08
CA THR A 61 -21.73 23.34 18.71
C THR A 61 -20.79 22.95 17.57
N ARG A 62 -19.97 21.93 17.78
CA ARG A 62 -19.02 21.41 16.79
C ARG A 62 -19.83 20.73 15.70
N GLN A 63 -19.99 21.39 14.57
CA GLN A 63 -20.67 20.84 13.39
C GLN A 63 -19.73 20.92 12.20
N LEU A 64 -19.72 19.88 11.38
CA LEU A 64 -19.05 19.91 10.08
C LEU A 64 -19.76 20.89 9.15
N HIS A 65 -19.02 21.44 8.21
CA HIS A 65 -19.63 22.13 7.07
C HIS A 65 -20.57 21.18 6.33
N HIS A 66 -21.63 21.70 5.71
CA HIS A 66 -22.62 20.85 5.01
C HIS A 66 -21.96 19.94 3.97
N ASN A 67 -21.08 20.47 3.14
CA ASN A 67 -20.34 19.70 2.12
C ASN A 67 -19.44 18.62 2.76
N ASP A 68 -18.82 18.90 3.90
CA ASP A 68 -18.01 17.91 4.63
C ASP A 68 -18.88 16.79 5.19
N SER A 69 -20.10 17.09 5.64
CA SER A 69 -21.04 16.07 6.12
C SER A 69 -21.49 15.13 5.01
N GLU A 70 -21.77 15.66 3.82
CA GLU A 70 -22.07 14.84 2.62
C GLU A 70 -20.86 13.98 2.24
N LEU A 71 -19.66 14.55 2.28
CA LEU A 71 -18.43 13.84 1.95
C LEU A 71 -18.12 12.73 2.97
N VAL A 72 -18.43 12.94 4.26
CA VAL A 72 -18.32 11.87 5.28
C VAL A 72 -19.26 10.71 4.97
N LEU A 73 -20.47 10.97 4.46
CA LEU A 73 -21.40 9.91 4.04
C LEU A 73 -20.81 9.09 2.89
N GLU A 74 -20.25 9.75 1.87
CA GLU A 74 -19.55 9.07 0.76
C GLU A 74 -18.37 8.22 1.28
N ILE A 75 -17.57 8.76 2.20
CA ILE A 75 -16.46 8.06 2.84
C ILE A 75 -16.94 6.80 3.57
N VAL A 76 -18.02 6.88 4.32
CA VAL A 76 -18.60 5.70 5.02
C VAL A 76 -18.98 4.62 4.03
N TRP A 77 -19.66 4.97 2.93
CA TRP A 77 -20.02 4.01 1.89
C TRP A 77 -18.79 3.41 1.21
N ASP A 78 -17.75 4.20 0.98
CA ASP A 78 -16.49 3.71 0.45
C ASP A 78 -15.82 2.71 1.41
N LEU A 79 -15.80 3.00 2.70
CA LEU A 79 -15.25 2.13 3.72
C LEU A 79 -16.07 0.83 3.87
N VAL A 80 -17.39 0.90 3.72
CA VAL A 80 -18.26 -0.28 3.69
C VAL A 80 -17.97 -1.14 2.44
N ARG A 81 -17.90 -0.53 1.25
CA ARG A 81 -17.54 -1.25 0.01
C ARG A 81 -16.16 -1.90 0.09
N GLN A 82 -15.22 -1.25 0.76
CA GLN A 82 -13.89 -1.77 1.01
C GLN A 82 -13.87 -2.88 2.08
N GLY A 83 -15.01 -3.17 2.70
CA GLY A 83 -15.13 -4.14 3.79
C GLY A 83 -14.42 -3.72 5.08
N ILE A 84 -14.05 -2.45 5.21
CA ILE A 84 -13.45 -1.88 6.43
C ILE A 84 -14.52 -1.66 7.49
N LEU A 85 -15.66 -1.06 7.10
CA LEU A 85 -16.80 -0.87 7.97
C LEU A 85 -17.91 -1.88 7.66
N THR A 86 -18.75 -2.13 8.64
CA THR A 86 -19.99 -2.89 8.49
C THR A 86 -21.10 -2.26 9.31
N PHE A 87 -22.33 -2.41 8.81
CA PHE A 87 -23.52 -2.01 9.54
C PHE A 87 -23.97 -3.09 10.51
N GLY A 88 -24.61 -2.66 11.61
CA GLY A 88 -25.10 -3.52 12.66
C GLY A 88 -24.03 -3.91 13.67
N ALA A 89 -24.49 -4.31 14.86
CA ALA A 89 -23.68 -4.92 15.90
C ALA A 89 -24.35 -6.24 16.34
N PRO A 90 -23.65 -7.14 17.05
CA PRO A 90 -24.27 -8.35 17.56
C PRO A 90 -25.54 -8.00 18.34
N ASN A 91 -26.68 -8.56 17.92
CA ASN A 91 -28.01 -8.29 18.48
C ASN A 91 -28.56 -6.86 18.30
N LEU A 92 -27.90 -6.01 17.54
CA LEU A 92 -28.31 -4.64 17.25
C LEU A 92 -28.29 -4.43 15.73
N GLY A 93 -29.41 -3.97 15.19
CA GLY A 93 -29.56 -3.68 13.76
C GLY A 93 -28.98 -2.34 13.34
N LEU A 94 -29.44 -1.83 12.21
CA LEU A 94 -29.18 -0.47 11.77
C LEU A 94 -29.78 0.52 12.79
N PRO A 95 -29.17 1.68 12.99
CA PRO A 95 -28.09 2.29 12.21
C PRO A 95 -26.68 2.10 12.76
N TRP A 96 -26.44 1.09 13.58
CA TRP A 96 -25.13 0.86 14.14
C TRP A 96 -24.06 0.70 13.04
N LEU A 97 -22.89 1.30 13.26
CA LEU A 97 -21.73 1.28 12.39
C LEU A 97 -20.49 0.87 13.18
N ARG A 98 -19.74 -0.12 12.71
CA ARG A 98 -18.55 -0.62 13.40
C ARG A 98 -17.48 -1.06 12.42
N LEU A 99 -16.26 -1.28 12.91
CA LEU A 99 -15.24 -1.96 12.15
C LEU A 99 -15.65 -3.40 11.83
N SER A 100 -15.40 -3.84 10.63
CA SER A 100 -15.47 -5.27 10.27
C SER A 100 -14.28 -6.02 10.90
N ARG A 101 -14.28 -7.35 10.86
CA ARG A 101 -13.11 -8.15 11.28
C ARG A 101 -11.88 -7.79 10.44
N PHE A 102 -12.06 -7.63 9.14
CA PHE A 102 -11.01 -7.20 8.25
C PHE A 102 -10.56 -5.76 8.52
N GLY A 103 -11.51 -4.85 8.74
CA GLY A 103 -11.21 -3.44 9.08
C GLY A 103 -10.40 -3.33 10.37
N ASP A 104 -10.78 -4.06 11.43
CA ASP A 104 -10.03 -4.08 12.68
C ASP A 104 -8.60 -4.61 12.49
N PHE A 105 -8.45 -5.72 11.73
CA PHE A 105 -7.15 -6.27 11.39
C PHE A 105 -6.31 -5.28 10.59
N ALA A 106 -6.88 -4.73 9.50
CA ALA A 106 -6.15 -3.84 8.59
C ALA A 106 -5.73 -2.53 9.24
N LEU A 107 -6.61 -1.94 10.07
CA LEU A 107 -6.35 -0.63 10.66
C LEU A 107 -5.47 -0.69 11.91
N ARG A 108 -5.57 -1.76 12.74
CA ARG A 108 -4.79 -1.87 13.97
C ARG A 108 -3.41 -2.53 13.78
N LYS A 109 -3.30 -3.49 12.86
CA LYS A 109 -2.09 -4.29 12.68
C LYS A 109 -1.20 -3.83 11.54
N ALA A 110 -1.74 -3.08 10.59
CA ALA A 110 -0.98 -2.55 9.48
C ALA A 110 -0.71 -1.06 9.67
N PRO A 111 0.50 -0.60 9.34
CA PRO A 111 0.78 0.82 9.33
C PRO A 111 -0.17 1.54 8.38
N HIS A 112 -0.48 2.80 8.67
CA HIS A 112 -1.46 3.70 8.04
C HIS A 112 -1.48 3.81 6.50
N ARG A 113 -0.69 3.00 5.81
CA ARG A 113 -0.37 3.09 4.39
C ARG A 113 -1.45 2.55 3.43
N PHE A 114 -2.42 1.76 3.95
CA PHE A 114 -3.32 0.96 3.09
C PHE A 114 -4.80 1.33 3.19
N HIS A 115 -5.11 2.53 3.65
CA HIS A 115 -6.51 2.90 3.91
C HIS A 115 -7.28 3.34 2.65
N SER A 116 -6.61 3.48 1.51
CA SER A 116 -7.25 3.82 0.23
C SER A 116 -6.33 3.50 -0.94
N ASN A 117 -6.89 3.39 -2.16
CA ASN A 117 -6.11 3.30 -3.40
C ASN A 117 -5.07 4.41 -3.49
N THR A 118 -5.49 5.64 -3.17
CA THR A 118 -4.62 6.81 -3.21
C THR A 118 -3.53 6.74 -2.15
N GLY A 119 -3.89 6.34 -0.91
CA GLY A 119 -2.93 6.21 0.19
C GLY A 119 -1.86 5.14 -0.06
N PHE A 120 -2.24 3.99 -0.64
CA PHE A 120 -1.30 2.95 -1.03
C PHE A 120 -0.31 3.45 -2.08
N LEU A 121 -0.82 4.06 -3.16
CA LEU A 121 0.03 4.57 -4.25
C LEU A 121 0.93 5.73 -3.80
N GLN A 122 0.45 6.60 -2.91
CA GLN A 122 1.26 7.68 -2.33
C GLN A 122 2.37 7.14 -1.44
N ALA A 123 2.08 6.16 -0.58
CA ALA A 123 3.09 5.51 0.24
C ALA A 123 4.15 4.82 -0.63
N LEU A 124 3.71 4.12 -1.66
CA LEU A 124 4.60 3.48 -2.61
C LEU A 124 5.49 4.50 -3.34
N GLN A 125 4.94 5.62 -3.83
CA GLN A 125 5.71 6.68 -4.48
C GLN A 125 6.67 7.40 -3.53
N SER A 126 6.33 7.48 -2.24
CA SER A 126 7.23 8.01 -1.21
C SER A 126 8.41 7.09 -0.96
N ASP A 127 8.18 5.78 -0.87
CA ASP A 127 9.18 4.79 -0.49
C ASP A 127 9.98 4.27 -1.70
N ALA A 128 9.34 4.22 -2.87
CA ALA A 128 9.94 3.80 -4.14
C ALA A 128 9.67 4.84 -5.25
N ALA A 129 10.28 6.01 -5.12
CA ALA A 129 10.05 7.17 -6.00
C ALA A 129 10.34 6.88 -7.49
N ASP A 130 11.21 5.92 -7.78
CA ASP A 130 11.60 5.49 -9.14
C ASP A 130 10.76 4.30 -9.65
N ILE A 131 9.57 4.05 -9.09
CA ILE A 131 8.70 2.99 -9.60
C ILE A 131 8.25 3.27 -11.04
N SER A 132 8.17 2.21 -11.87
CA SER A 132 7.77 2.40 -13.28
C SER A 132 6.31 2.84 -13.42
N PRO A 133 5.99 3.70 -14.40
CA PRO A 133 4.61 4.05 -14.70
C PRO A 133 3.72 2.82 -14.99
N ASP A 134 4.29 1.80 -15.65
CA ASP A 134 3.57 0.55 -15.95
C ASP A 134 3.20 -0.20 -14.67
N ALA A 135 4.15 -0.36 -13.73
CA ALA A 135 3.86 -0.99 -12.45
C ALA A 135 2.79 -0.24 -11.67
N VAL A 136 2.79 1.10 -11.70
CA VAL A 136 1.76 1.93 -11.05
C VAL A 136 0.38 1.67 -11.62
N VAL A 137 0.26 1.50 -12.95
CA VAL A 137 -1.03 1.16 -13.59
C VAL A 137 -1.57 -0.16 -13.04
N TYR A 138 -0.77 -1.22 -13.08
CA TYR A 138 -1.19 -2.55 -12.60
C TYR A 138 -1.45 -2.58 -11.09
N LEU A 139 -0.69 -1.83 -10.31
CA LEU A 139 -0.93 -1.73 -8.86
C LEU A 139 -2.24 -1.01 -8.53
N ARG A 140 -2.59 0.02 -9.28
CA ARG A 140 -3.88 0.70 -9.13
C ARG A 140 -5.03 -0.26 -9.37
N GLU A 141 -4.96 -1.06 -10.43
CA GLU A 141 -5.93 -2.10 -10.72
C GLU A 141 -5.95 -3.18 -9.62
N ALA A 142 -4.78 -3.62 -9.14
CA ALA A 142 -4.68 -4.59 -8.05
C ALA A 142 -5.38 -4.09 -6.77
N VAL A 143 -5.10 -2.86 -6.36
CA VAL A 143 -5.69 -2.28 -5.15
C VAL A 143 -7.19 -2.06 -5.33
N THR A 144 -7.64 -1.63 -6.52
CA THR A 144 -9.07 -1.48 -6.83
C THR A 144 -9.78 -2.84 -6.76
N ALA A 145 -9.21 -3.87 -7.38
CA ALA A 145 -9.74 -5.24 -7.33
C ALA A 145 -9.79 -5.81 -5.91
N PHE A 146 -8.77 -5.52 -5.08
CA PHE A 146 -8.75 -5.92 -3.68
C PHE A 146 -9.92 -5.34 -2.88
N TYR A 147 -10.20 -4.05 -3.06
CA TYR A 147 -11.29 -3.39 -2.34
C TYR A 147 -12.69 -3.78 -2.85
N THR A 148 -12.79 -4.34 -4.05
CA THR A 148 -14.03 -4.92 -4.58
C THR A 148 -14.13 -6.44 -4.38
N ASP A 149 -13.24 -7.03 -3.55
CA ASP A 149 -13.17 -8.45 -3.22
C ASP A 149 -12.86 -9.38 -4.42
N CYS A 150 -12.30 -8.81 -5.48
CA CYS A 150 -11.83 -9.56 -6.65
C CYS A 150 -10.40 -10.08 -6.43
N LEU A 151 -10.23 -10.99 -5.45
CA LEU A 151 -8.91 -11.39 -4.93
C LEU A 151 -8.00 -12.03 -5.98
N LEU A 152 -8.54 -12.84 -6.87
CA LEU A 152 -7.76 -13.43 -7.98
C LEU A 152 -7.25 -12.36 -8.93
N SER A 153 -8.09 -11.40 -9.30
CA SER A 153 -7.68 -10.26 -10.13
C SER A 153 -6.60 -9.43 -9.46
N THR A 154 -6.71 -9.22 -8.14
CA THR A 154 -5.66 -8.56 -7.35
C THR A 154 -4.33 -9.26 -7.49
N CYS A 155 -4.30 -10.59 -7.30
CA CYS A 155 -3.07 -11.37 -7.41
C CYS A 155 -2.46 -11.30 -8.81
N VAL A 156 -3.28 -11.37 -9.86
CA VAL A 156 -2.81 -11.26 -11.24
C VAL A 156 -2.18 -9.90 -11.51
N MET A 157 -2.88 -8.82 -11.19
CA MET A 157 -2.38 -7.47 -11.43
C MET A 157 -1.13 -7.15 -10.59
N LEU A 158 -1.11 -7.58 -9.32
CA LEU A 158 0.07 -7.46 -8.47
C LEU A 158 1.28 -8.22 -9.03
N SER A 159 1.04 -9.42 -9.56
CA SER A 159 2.08 -10.23 -10.20
C SER A 159 2.69 -9.52 -11.41
N ILE A 160 1.84 -8.92 -12.27
CA ILE A 160 2.31 -8.19 -13.46
C ILE A 160 3.12 -6.95 -13.04
N ALA A 161 2.68 -6.22 -12.02
CA ALA A 161 3.43 -5.09 -11.48
C ALA A 161 4.81 -5.51 -10.96
N ALA A 162 4.87 -6.62 -10.22
CA ALA A 162 6.11 -7.17 -9.70
C ALA A 162 7.06 -7.66 -10.81
N GLU A 163 6.50 -8.31 -11.84
CA GLU A 163 7.24 -8.72 -13.02
C GLU A 163 7.84 -7.52 -13.76
N SER A 164 7.06 -6.45 -13.93
CA SER A 164 7.51 -5.20 -14.56
C SER A 164 8.70 -4.60 -13.82
N GLU A 165 8.64 -4.46 -12.50
CA GLU A 165 9.76 -3.92 -11.71
C GLU A 165 10.99 -4.84 -11.71
N PHE A 166 10.79 -6.15 -11.66
CA PHE A 166 11.89 -7.09 -11.75
C PHE A 166 12.58 -7.04 -13.12
N LEU A 167 11.82 -7.03 -14.23
CA LEU A 167 12.39 -6.93 -15.59
C LEU A 167 13.15 -5.61 -15.78
N ARG A 168 12.65 -4.52 -15.20
CA ARG A 168 13.36 -3.25 -15.19
C ARG A 168 14.69 -3.32 -14.42
N LEU A 169 14.69 -3.98 -13.26
CA LEU A 169 15.91 -4.24 -12.50
C LEU A 169 16.90 -5.08 -13.31
N LEU A 170 16.43 -6.20 -13.91
CA LEU A 170 17.25 -7.08 -14.74
C LEU A 170 17.85 -6.34 -15.94
N ASN A 171 17.07 -5.47 -16.59
CA ASN A 171 17.57 -4.68 -17.71
C ASN A 171 18.70 -3.73 -17.28
N VAL A 172 18.54 -3.03 -16.13
CA VAL A 172 19.61 -2.19 -15.58
C VAL A 172 20.85 -3.01 -15.23
N ALA A 173 20.66 -4.19 -14.62
CA ALA A 173 21.75 -5.07 -14.25
C ALA A 173 22.54 -5.55 -15.49
N LYS A 174 21.86 -5.97 -16.57
CA LYS A 174 22.48 -6.39 -17.83
C LYS A 174 23.27 -5.26 -18.51
N ASN A 175 22.76 -4.04 -18.43
CA ASN A 175 23.39 -2.88 -19.06
C ASN A 175 24.40 -2.16 -18.15
N SER A 176 24.66 -2.65 -16.96
CA SER A 176 25.66 -2.11 -16.04
C SER A 176 27.06 -2.24 -16.62
N LYS A 177 27.80 -1.14 -16.72
CA LYS A 177 29.18 -1.12 -17.20
C LYS A 177 30.13 -1.96 -16.34
N ALA A 178 29.91 -1.94 -15.03
CA ALA A 178 30.75 -2.66 -14.06
C ALA A 178 30.36 -4.12 -13.91
N TYR A 179 29.04 -4.42 -13.92
CA TYR A 179 28.51 -5.71 -13.49
C TYR A 179 27.74 -6.48 -14.57
N GLY A 180 27.47 -5.89 -15.73
CA GLY A 180 26.63 -6.48 -16.79
C GLY A 180 27.05 -7.88 -17.21
N ARG A 181 28.36 -8.18 -17.17
CA ARG A 181 28.90 -9.51 -17.49
C ARG A 181 28.32 -10.64 -16.64
N TYR A 182 27.92 -10.37 -15.41
CA TYR A 182 27.35 -11.38 -14.50
C TYR A 182 25.91 -11.74 -14.90
N PHE A 183 25.18 -10.80 -15.49
CA PHE A 183 23.76 -10.94 -15.83
C PHE A 183 23.53 -11.26 -17.33
N SER A 184 24.56 -11.17 -18.17
CA SER A 184 24.45 -11.31 -19.64
C SER A 184 23.91 -12.67 -20.11
N ARG A 185 24.06 -13.71 -19.29
CA ARG A 185 23.59 -15.08 -19.61
C ARG A 185 22.13 -15.32 -19.31
N ILE A 186 21.45 -14.40 -18.60
CA ILE A 186 20.03 -14.55 -18.27
C ILE A 186 19.22 -14.34 -19.54
N GLY A 187 18.58 -15.40 -20.05
CA GLY A 187 17.85 -15.37 -21.31
C GLY A 187 16.56 -14.56 -21.24
N GLU A 188 16.24 -13.83 -22.32
CA GLU A 188 14.99 -13.04 -22.39
C GLU A 188 13.76 -13.91 -22.65
N GLY A 189 13.93 -15.09 -23.27
CA GLY A 189 12.84 -16.03 -23.55
C GLY A 189 12.47 -16.96 -22.40
N LEU A 190 13.15 -16.85 -21.26
CA LEU A 190 12.88 -17.69 -20.10
C LEU A 190 11.60 -17.25 -19.37
N HIS A 191 10.95 -18.19 -18.69
CA HIS A 191 9.89 -17.85 -17.76
C HIS A 191 10.42 -16.95 -16.64
N ILE A 192 9.59 -16.02 -16.13
CA ILE A 192 9.98 -15.06 -15.12
C ILE A 192 10.59 -15.72 -13.87
N ALA A 193 10.05 -16.87 -13.45
CA ALA A 193 10.58 -17.62 -12.31
C ALA A 193 12.02 -18.08 -12.52
N GLU A 194 12.37 -18.48 -13.74
CA GLU A 194 13.73 -18.88 -14.10
C GLU A 194 14.66 -17.66 -14.18
N GLN A 195 14.16 -16.53 -14.72
CA GLN A 195 14.93 -15.28 -14.74
C GLN A 195 15.26 -14.81 -13.33
N VAL A 196 14.29 -14.86 -12.40
CA VAL A 196 14.50 -14.53 -10.98
C VAL A 196 15.53 -15.46 -10.35
N ALA A 197 15.42 -16.78 -10.59
CA ALA A 197 16.38 -17.75 -10.07
C ALA A 197 17.80 -17.50 -10.59
N GLN A 198 17.96 -17.28 -11.90
CA GLN A 198 19.25 -16.96 -12.50
C GLN A 198 19.81 -15.62 -12.02
N PHE A 199 18.96 -14.62 -11.83
CA PHE A 199 19.37 -13.33 -11.27
C PHE A 199 19.92 -13.48 -9.85
N LYS A 200 19.27 -14.28 -8.99
CA LYS A 200 19.73 -14.55 -7.62
C LYS A 200 21.12 -15.21 -7.62
N GLU A 201 21.38 -16.14 -8.52
CA GLU A 201 22.71 -16.76 -8.64
C GLU A 201 23.75 -15.75 -9.19
N ALA A 202 23.39 -14.96 -10.17
CA ALA A 202 24.27 -13.98 -10.79
C ALA A 202 24.70 -12.84 -9.84
N ILE A 203 23.84 -12.45 -8.89
CA ILE A 203 24.15 -11.36 -7.96
C ILE A 203 24.97 -11.81 -6.74
N LYS A 204 24.97 -13.10 -6.38
CA LYS A 204 25.69 -13.62 -5.21
C LYS A 204 27.15 -13.14 -5.10
N PRO A 205 27.99 -13.22 -6.16
CA PRO A 205 29.36 -12.74 -6.07
C PRO A 205 29.48 -11.23 -5.89
N LEU A 206 28.43 -10.47 -6.11
CA LEU A 206 28.40 -9.02 -6.01
C LEU A 206 27.97 -8.54 -4.62
N LEU A 207 27.33 -9.38 -3.80
CA LEU A 207 26.77 -8.99 -2.49
C LEU A 207 27.81 -8.38 -1.55
N ALA A 208 29.05 -8.86 -1.61
CA ALA A 208 30.15 -8.31 -0.80
C ALA A 208 30.69 -6.98 -1.33
N MET A 209 30.37 -6.61 -2.57
CA MET A 209 30.89 -5.42 -3.25
C MET A 209 29.84 -4.27 -3.26
N LEU A 210 28.58 -4.60 -3.06
CA LEU A 210 27.48 -3.66 -3.02
C LEU A 210 27.20 -3.20 -1.58
N PRO A 211 26.66 -1.98 -1.39
CA PRO A 211 26.29 -1.50 -0.06
C PRO A 211 25.23 -2.40 0.60
N LYS A 212 25.33 -2.56 1.91
CA LYS A 212 24.33 -3.32 2.69
C LYS A 212 22.91 -2.77 2.49
N SER A 213 22.74 -1.46 2.39
CA SER A 213 21.44 -0.83 2.11
C SER A 213 20.76 -1.32 0.85
N ALA A 214 21.52 -1.83 -0.14
CA ALA A 214 21.00 -2.40 -1.38
C ALA A 214 20.92 -3.93 -1.37
N THR A 215 21.55 -4.60 -0.41
CA THR A 215 21.67 -6.07 -0.38
C THR A 215 21.02 -6.72 0.83
N ASP A 216 20.80 -5.98 1.91
CA ASP A 216 20.09 -6.50 3.09
C ASP A 216 18.69 -6.95 2.67
N GLU A 217 18.30 -8.15 3.10
CA GLU A 217 17.01 -8.78 2.78
C GLU A 217 16.71 -9.04 1.28
N LEU A 218 17.67 -8.79 0.38
CA LEU A 218 17.45 -8.95 -1.07
C LEU A 218 16.95 -10.35 -1.44
N GLU A 219 17.57 -11.39 -0.89
CA GLU A 219 17.15 -12.76 -1.16
C GLU A 219 15.74 -13.02 -0.62
N HIS A 220 15.42 -12.51 0.56
CA HIS A 220 14.09 -12.61 1.16
C HIS A 220 13.04 -11.91 0.27
N ASN A 221 13.28 -10.68 -0.13
CA ASN A 221 12.36 -9.90 -0.96
C ASN A 221 12.14 -10.54 -2.33
N LEU A 222 13.20 -11.05 -2.97
CA LEU A 222 13.09 -11.77 -4.24
C LEU A 222 12.34 -13.11 -4.11
N ASN A 223 12.54 -13.85 -3.03
CA ASN A 223 11.82 -15.10 -2.77
C ASN A 223 10.33 -14.82 -2.53
N THR A 224 10.04 -13.80 -1.75
CA THR A 224 8.68 -13.40 -1.41
C THR A 224 7.91 -13.00 -2.66
N ILE A 225 8.46 -12.10 -3.47
CA ILE A 225 7.80 -11.66 -4.69
C ILE A 225 7.68 -12.79 -5.73
N GLN A 226 8.65 -13.68 -5.81
CA GLN A 226 8.56 -14.87 -6.65
C GLN A 226 7.39 -15.78 -6.21
N SER A 227 7.15 -15.90 -4.90
CA SER A 227 6.00 -16.64 -4.37
C SER A 227 4.69 -15.99 -4.75
N VAL A 228 4.58 -14.65 -4.65
CA VAL A 228 3.40 -13.89 -5.10
C VAL A 228 3.13 -14.12 -6.59
N MET A 229 4.16 -13.99 -7.43
CA MET A 229 4.03 -14.22 -8.87
C MET A 229 3.59 -15.66 -9.19
N ARG A 230 4.12 -16.66 -8.46
CA ARG A 230 3.76 -18.07 -8.64
C ARG A 230 2.32 -18.35 -8.25
N THR A 231 1.88 -17.84 -7.11
CA THR A 231 0.48 -17.99 -6.63
C THR A 231 -0.49 -17.42 -7.65
N ALA A 232 -0.21 -16.22 -8.15
CA ALA A 232 -1.05 -15.60 -9.17
C ALA A 232 -1.16 -16.41 -10.45
N ARG A 233 -0.06 -17.00 -10.94
CA ARG A 233 -0.07 -17.80 -12.19
C ARG A 233 -0.72 -19.17 -12.02
N ASN A 234 -0.40 -19.87 -10.94
CA ASN A 234 -0.85 -21.25 -10.75
C ASN A 234 -2.31 -21.35 -10.29
N GLU A 235 -2.75 -20.40 -9.44
CA GLU A 235 -4.07 -20.44 -8.83
C GLU A 235 -5.10 -19.63 -9.60
N SER A 236 -4.68 -18.57 -10.31
CA SER A 236 -5.58 -17.69 -11.05
C SER A 236 -5.64 -17.98 -12.55
N GLY A 237 -4.59 -18.58 -13.13
CA GLY A 237 -4.49 -18.84 -14.57
C GLY A 237 -4.94 -20.23 -15.02
N HIS A 238 -5.00 -21.20 -14.10
CA HIS A 238 -5.43 -22.55 -14.39
C HIS A 238 -6.41 -23.04 -13.32
N PRO A 239 -7.54 -23.64 -13.70
CA PRO A 239 -8.47 -24.26 -12.76
C PRO A 239 -7.85 -25.53 -12.17
N SER A 240 -6.91 -25.34 -11.24
CA SER A 240 -6.16 -26.42 -10.57
C SER A 240 -6.92 -27.05 -9.41
N GLY A 241 -8.12 -26.52 -9.07
CA GLY A 241 -8.88 -26.91 -7.88
C GLY A 241 -8.29 -26.39 -6.57
N ALA A 242 -7.21 -25.61 -6.61
CA ALA A 242 -6.70 -24.93 -5.43
C ALA A 242 -7.70 -23.86 -4.94
N LEU A 243 -7.82 -23.74 -3.62
CA LEU A 243 -8.65 -22.68 -3.04
C LEU A 243 -8.01 -21.30 -3.34
N PRO A 244 -8.82 -20.31 -3.72
CA PRO A 244 -8.30 -18.96 -3.90
C PRO A 244 -7.72 -18.44 -2.58
N PRO A 245 -6.70 -17.57 -2.63
CA PRO A 245 -6.09 -17.00 -1.43
C PRO A 245 -7.12 -16.20 -0.62
N SER A 246 -6.98 -16.25 0.69
CA SER A 246 -7.84 -15.45 1.56
C SER A 246 -7.54 -13.95 1.40
N ARG A 247 -8.52 -13.11 1.78
CA ARG A 247 -8.35 -11.65 1.75
C ARG A 247 -7.14 -11.19 2.57
N ASP A 248 -6.90 -11.79 3.73
CA ASP A 248 -5.75 -11.46 4.58
C ASP A 248 -4.42 -11.81 3.91
N GLN A 249 -4.36 -12.95 3.21
CA GLN A 249 -3.18 -13.34 2.43
C GLN A 249 -2.91 -12.35 1.29
N VAL A 250 -3.95 -11.98 0.53
CA VAL A 250 -3.82 -11.02 -0.58
C VAL A 250 -3.40 -9.65 -0.06
N TYR A 251 -3.93 -9.23 1.09
CA TYR A 251 -3.51 -8.01 1.74
C TYR A 251 -2.02 -8.02 2.11
N LEU A 252 -1.53 -9.12 2.67
CA LEU A 252 -0.09 -9.29 2.94
C LEU A 252 0.74 -9.23 1.66
N TYR A 253 0.27 -9.83 0.56
CA TYR A 253 0.97 -9.75 -0.73
C TYR A 253 1.11 -8.32 -1.25
N LEU A 254 0.06 -7.51 -1.13
CA LEU A 254 0.12 -6.08 -1.46
C LEU A 254 1.16 -5.34 -0.60
N GLN A 255 1.22 -5.64 0.70
CA GLN A 255 2.21 -5.03 1.59
C GLN A 255 3.65 -5.41 1.24
N LEU A 256 3.88 -6.65 0.85
CA LEU A 256 5.20 -7.16 0.51
C LEU A 256 5.75 -6.59 -0.80
N PHE A 257 4.89 -6.01 -1.64
CA PHE A 257 5.34 -5.33 -2.85
C PHE A 257 6.17 -4.08 -2.56
N ILE A 258 5.85 -3.31 -1.52
CA ILE A 258 6.55 -2.05 -1.20
C ILE A 258 8.04 -2.29 -0.88
N PRO A 259 8.41 -3.14 0.08
CA PRO A 259 9.81 -3.40 0.37
C PRO A 259 10.56 -4.01 -0.83
N PHE A 260 9.88 -4.80 -1.67
CA PHE A 260 10.48 -5.28 -2.92
C PHE A 260 10.76 -4.13 -3.90
N ALA A 261 9.82 -3.22 -4.13
CA ALA A 261 9.99 -2.10 -5.04
C ALA A 261 11.09 -1.14 -4.57
N GLU A 262 11.14 -0.85 -3.28
CA GLU A 262 12.20 -0.06 -2.63
C GLU A 262 13.57 -0.71 -2.80
N GLN A 263 13.68 -2.00 -2.54
CA GLN A 263 14.90 -2.79 -2.74
C GLN A 263 15.35 -2.77 -4.20
N ALA A 264 14.42 -2.99 -5.13
CA ALA A 264 14.71 -2.96 -6.56
C ALA A 264 15.20 -1.57 -7.01
N MET A 265 14.64 -0.49 -6.47
CA MET A 265 15.09 0.87 -6.72
C MET A 265 16.53 1.08 -6.25
N ARG A 266 16.83 0.78 -5.00
CA ARG A 266 18.18 0.93 -4.41
C ARG A 266 19.21 0.13 -5.20
N LEU A 267 18.87 -1.11 -5.55
CA LEU A 267 19.77 -1.95 -6.32
C LEU A 267 20.00 -1.42 -7.74
N ARG A 268 18.98 -0.85 -8.40
CA ARG A 268 19.15 -0.20 -9.71
C ARG A 268 20.09 1.00 -9.63
N GLU A 269 20.01 1.81 -8.58
CA GLU A 269 20.91 2.95 -8.38
C GLU A 269 22.36 2.50 -8.25
N GLU A 270 22.64 1.52 -7.40
CA GLU A 270 23.98 0.99 -7.21
C GLU A 270 24.56 0.34 -8.48
N LEU A 271 23.73 -0.38 -9.24
CA LEU A 271 24.17 -1.01 -10.50
C LEU A 271 24.39 0.01 -11.62
N LYS A 272 23.74 1.19 -11.59
CA LYS A 272 23.98 2.30 -12.54
C LYS A 272 25.24 3.10 -12.18
N GLU A 273 25.42 3.44 -10.89
CA GLU A 273 26.47 4.35 -10.43
C GLU A 273 27.85 3.73 -10.38
N SER A 274 27.97 2.41 -10.28
CA SER A 274 29.25 1.71 -10.19
C SER A 274 30.06 1.75 -11.48
N ALA A 275 30.12 2.90 -12.14
CA ALA A 275 31.11 3.19 -13.20
C ALA A 275 32.54 3.38 -12.62
N TYR A 276 32.66 3.63 -11.31
CA TYR A 276 33.93 3.70 -10.58
C TYR A 276 33.81 2.89 -9.28
N PRO A 277 34.69 1.91 -9.05
CA PRO A 277 34.76 1.30 -7.73
C PRO A 277 35.11 2.43 -6.73
N ARG A 278 34.24 2.66 -5.74
CA ARG A 278 34.61 3.47 -4.59
C ARG A 278 35.88 2.82 -4.02
N LEU A 279 37.02 3.46 -4.19
CA LEU A 279 38.23 3.11 -3.48
C LEU A 279 37.87 3.10 -1.99
N VAL A 280 37.81 1.90 -1.42
CA VAL A 280 37.66 1.72 0.02
C VAL A 280 38.80 2.49 0.63
N GLN A 281 38.52 3.65 1.20
CA GLN A 281 39.47 4.35 2.10
C GLN A 281 39.62 3.44 3.31
N MET A 282 40.65 2.60 3.26
CA MET A 282 41.19 1.95 4.45
C MET A 282 41.87 3.06 5.27
N HIS A 283 41.21 3.44 6.36
CA HIS A 283 41.85 4.14 7.47
C HIS A 283 41.68 3.28 8.72
#